data_1181b729b4d5e8b281234f506e9bb67b
#
_entry.id   1181b729b4d5e8b281234f506e9bb67b
#
_cell.length_a   1.000
_cell.length_b   1.000
_cell.length_c   1.000
_cell.angle_alpha   90.00
_cell.angle_beta   90.00
_cell.angle_gamma   90.00
#
_symmetry.space_group_name_H-M   'P 1'
#
loop_
_entity.id
_entity.type
_entity.pdbx_description
1 polymer ?
#
loop_
_entity_poly.entity_id
_entity_poly.type
_entity_poly.pdbx_seq_one_letter_code
_entity_poly.pdbx_strand_id
1 'polypeptide(L)'
;PAVALTGPRQVGKTTLAQEIGATRPSIYIDLESDAGRARLSEPELYLSQHEEKLVILDEVHRMPELFGNLRGLIDQGRRRGHRTGRFLLLGSASIDLMRQSSESLAGRISYLEMTPIDAQEVPSQDVNALWTRGGFPESLLAPSDQTSLRWRQDFIRTYLERDIPLLGPRIAAETLRRFWTMLAHQQGGLFNAAELARALGIDGKTVAAYLDLMVDLLLVRR
;
A
#
# COMPACT_ATOMS: atom_id res chain seq x y z
N PRO A 1 -19.64 -2.52 -6.38
CA PRO A 1 -18.44 -3.13 -5.83
C PRO A 1 -17.67 -2.14 -4.97
N ALA A 2 -16.86 -2.65 -4.05
CA ALA A 2 -15.82 -1.87 -3.39
C ALA A 2 -14.63 -1.69 -4.33
N VAL A 3 -13.85 -0.65 -4.11
CA VAL A 3 -12.54 -0.46 -4.74
C VAL A 3 -11.49 -0.52 -3.65
N ALA A 4 -10.48 -1.37 -3.82
CA ALA A 4 -9.29 -1.37 -2.98
C ALA A 4 -8.16 -0.63 -3.72
N LEU A 5 -7.68 0.45 -3.13
CA LEU A 5 -6.51 1.18 -3.58
C LEU A 5 -5.31 0.70 -2.77
N THR A 6 -4.47 -0.10 -3.41
CA THR A 6 -3.24 -0.65 -2.83
C THR A 6 -2.03 0.13 -3.34
N GLY A 7 -0.88 -0.04 -2.72
CA GLY A 7 0.34 0.63 -3.15
C GLY A 7 1.34 0.77 -2.00
N PRO A 8 2.60 1.10 -2.27
CA PRO A 8 3.61 1.30 -1.23
C PRO A 8 3.17 2.35 -0.20
N ARG A 9 3.75 2.33 0.97
CA ARG A 9 3.58 3.43 1.94
C ARG A 9 4.08 4.73 1.32
N GLN A 10 3.43 5.86 1.69
CA GLN A 10 3.81 7.21 1.28
C GLN A 10 3.75 7.49 -0.24
N VAL A 11 3.01 6.66 -0.99
CA VAL A 11 2.79 6.87 -2.42
C VAL A 11 1.65 7.87 -2.72
N GLY A 12 0.89 8.32 -1.68
CA GLY A 12 -0.17 9.31 -1.82
C GLY A 12 -1.60 8.74 -1.79
N LYS A 13 -1.82 7.46 -1.43
CA LYS A 13 -3.16 6.83 -1.38
C LYS A 13 -4.18 7.63 -0.59
N THR A 14 -3.83 8.03 0.63
CA THR A 14 -4.71 8.79 1.53
C THR A 14 -5.04 10.16 0.93
N THR A 15 -4.06 10.85 0.35
CA THR A 15 -4.25 12.14 -0.32
C THR A 15 -5.25 12.01 -1.48
N LEU A 16 -5.03 11.06 -2.38
CA LEU A 16 -5.94 10.80 -3.50
C LEU A 16 -7.35 10.45 -3.03
N ALA A 17 -7.47 9.61 -2.00
CA ALA A 17 -8.77 9.24 -1.47
C ALA A 17 -9.52 10.42 -0.83
N GLN A 18 -8.81 11.33 -0.16
CA GLN A 18 -9.38 12.56 0.40
C GLN A 18 -9.82 13.52 -0.71
N GLU A 19 -9.04 13.67 -1.78
CA GLU A 19 -9.43 14.46 -2.96
C GLU A 19 -10.68 13.89 -3.62
N ILE A 20 -10.76 12.57 -3.83
CA ILE A 20 -11.97 11.91 -4.34
C ILE A 20 -13.15 12.16 -3.38
N GLY A 21 -12.91 12.06 -2.08
CA GLY A 21 -13.93 12.32 -1.06
C GLY A 21 -14.44 13.74 -1.06
N ALA A 22 -13.63 14.73 -1.41
CA ALA A 22 -14.03 16.13 -1.50
C ALA A 22 -14.97 16.42 -2.68
N THR A 23 -15.01 15.57 -3.71
CA THR A 23 -15.85 15.76 -4.90
C THR A 23 -17.31 15.32 -4.71
N ARG A 24 -17.64 14.65 -3.61
CA ARG A 24 -18.96 14.05 -3.35
C ARG A 24 -19.19 13.81 -1.86
N PRO A 25 -20.44 13.61 -1.40
CA PRO A 25 -20.70 13.23 -0.02
C PRO A 25 -19.88 11.99 0.37
N SER A 26 -19.03 12.12 1.38
CA SER A 26 -18.10 11.07 1.80
C SER A 26 -17.91 11.05 3.31
N ILE A 27 -17.39 9.93 3.79
CA ILE A 27 -16.92 9.73 5.17
C ILE A 27 -15.54 9.09 5.10
N TYR A 28 -14.58 9.69 5.76
CA TYR A 28 -13.24 9.14 5.93
C TYR A 28 -13.08 8.58 7.34
N ILE A 29 -12.59 7.36 7.43
CA ILE A 29 -12.33 6.65 8.70
C ILE A 29 -10.92 6.06 8.62
N ASP A 30 -10.05 6.55 9.49
CA ASP A 30 -8.72 6.02 9.70
C ASP A 30 -8.77 4.89 10.74
N LEU A 31 -8.49 3.66 10.31
CA LEU A 31 -8.49 2.46 11.16
C LEU A 31 -7.17 2.24 11.90
N GLU A 32 -6.14 3.05 11.65
CA GLU A 32 -4.96 3.10 12.51
C GLU A 32 -5.29 3.79 13.84
N SER A 33 -6.23 4.74 13.84
CA SER A 33 -6.66 5.46 15.04
C SER A 33 -7.67 4.68 15.88
N ASP A 34 -7.57 4.78 17.23
CA ASP A 34 -8.55 4.20 18.14
C ASP A 34 -9.95 4.79 17.94
N ALA A 35 -10.03 6.10 17.67
CA ALA A 35 -11.28 6.79 17.40
C ALA A 35 -11.96 6.30 16.11
N GLY A 36 -11.17 5.99 15.07
CA GLY A 36 -11.68 5.40 13.83
C GLY A 36 -12.24 4.01 14.05
N ARG A 37 -11.52 3.15 14.78
CA ARG A 37 -11.99 1.82 15.14
C ARG A 37 -13.24 1.85 16.04
N ALA A 38 -13.29 2.76 16.99
CA ALA A 38 -14.45 2.92 17.87
C ALA A 38 -15.74 3.29 17.12
N ARG A 39 -15.65 4.06 16.02
CA ARG A 39 -16.81 4.34 15.14
C ARG A 39 -17.39 3.10 14.50
N LEU A 40 -16.57 2.08 14.28
CA LEU A 40 -16.94 0.82 13.66
C LEU A 40 -17.05 -0.32 14.69
N SER A 41 -17.36 -0.02 15.96
CA SER A 41 -17.69 -1.04 16.96
C SER A 41 -18.92 -1.88 16.55
N GLU A 42 -19.89 -1.25 15.88
CA GLU A 42 -21.04 -1.89 15.24
C GLU A 42 -21.07 -1.51 13.74
N PRO A 43 -20.22 -2.17 12.89
CA PRO A 43 -19.97 -1.72 11.53
C PRO A 43 -21.22 -1.70 10.65
N GLU A 44 -22.08 -2.72 10.77
CA GLU A 44 -23.31 -2.82 9.96
C GLU A 44 -24.28 -1.68 10.29
N LEU A 45 -24.45 -1.38 11.57
CA LEU A 45 -25.34 -0.30 12.00
C LEU A 45 -24.83 1.05 11.51
N TYR A 46 -23.53 1.34 11.75
CA TYR A 46 -22.94 2.61 11.37
C TYR A 46 -22.93 2.81 9.84
N LEU A 47 -22.49 1.80 9.09
CA LEU A 47 -22.33 1.90 7.63
C LEU A 47 -23.68 1.89 6.90
N SER A 48 -24.73 1.28 7.46
CA SER A 48 -26.06 1.32 6.87
C SER A 48 -26.70 2.70 6.93
N GLN A 49 -26.38 3.53 7.93
CA GLN A 49 -26.84 4.92 8.03
C GLN A 49 -26.24 5.86 6.98
N HIS A 50 -25.22 5.36 6.24
CA HIS A 50 -24.45 6.15 5.30
C HIS A 50 -24.43 5.57 3.88
N GLU A 51 -25.55 4.95 3.46
CA GLU A 51 -25.63 4.29 2.14
C GLU A 51 -25.39 5.22 0.95
N GLU A 52 -25.80 6.48 1.07
CA GLU A 52 -25.66 7.50 0.01
C GLU A 52 -24.28 8.16 -0.06
N LYS A 53 -23.38 7.79 0.84
CA LYS A 53 -22.04 8.38 0.92
C LYS A 53 -20.96 7.42 0.43
N LEU A 54 -19.88 7.98 -0.10
CA LEU A 54 -18.64 7.24 -0.26
C LEU A 54 -18.01 7.02 1.12
N VAL A 55 -17.83 5.79 1.52
CA VAL A 55 -17.10 5.44 2.75
C VAL A 55 -15.67 5.08 2.37
N ILE A 56 -14.72 5.85 2.87
CA ILE A 56 -13.29 5.67 2.69
C ILE A 56 -12.76 5.05 3.99
N LEU A 57 -12.22 3.83 3.90
CA LEU A 57 -11.65 3.09 5.02
C LEU A 57 -10.14 3.00 4.82
N ASP A 58 -9.39 3.77 5.61
CA ASP A 58 -7.94 3.79 5.52
C ASP A 58 -7.32 2.75 6.47
N GLU A 59 -6.23 2.11 6.01
CA GLU A 59 -5.52 1.02 6.69
C GLU A 59 -6.46 -0.13 7.10
N VAL A 60 -7.33 -0.55 6.14
CA VAL A 60 -8.42 -1.53 6.39
C VAL A 60 -7.92 -2.88 6.92
N HIS A 61 -6.64 -3.21 6.72
CA HIS A 61 -6.02 -4.42 7.27
C HIS A 61 -5.95 -4.43 8.82
N ARG A 62 -6.17 -3.28 9.47
CA ARG A 62 -6.24 -3.15 10.94
C ARG A 62 -7.54 -3.72 11.54
N MET A 63 -8.57 -3.93 10.70
CA MET A 63 -9.85 -4.52 11.08
C MET A 63 -10.28 -5.62 10.09
N PRO A 64 -9.63 -6.78 10.09
CA PRO A 64 -9.92 -7.86 9.12
C PRO A 64 -11.36 -8.37 9.20
N GLU A 65 -11.96 -8.35 10.39
CA GLU A 65 -13.34 -8.74 10.62
C GLU A 65 -14.35 -7.90 9.83
N LEU A 66 -13.96 -6.69 9.44
CA LEU A 66 -14.82 -5.77 8.69
C LEU A 66 -15.17 -6.30 7.29
N PHE A 67 -14.31 -7.15 6.69
CA PHE A 67 -14.56 -7.71 5.35
C PHE A 67 -15.85 -8.54 5.31
N GLY A 68 -16.17 -9.25 6.37
CA GLY A 68 -17.44 -10.00 6.50
C GLY A 68 -18.66 -9.08 6.46
N ASN A 69 -18.61 -7.99 7.22
CA ASN A 69 -19.69 -6.98 7.27
C ASN A 69 -19.84 -6.26 5.93
N LEU A 70 -18.72 -5.86 5.30
CA LEU A 70 -18.71 -5.22 3.99
C LEU A 70 -19.37 -6.10 2.92
N ARG A 71 -19.15 -7.42 2.95
CA ARG A 71 -19.80 -8.35 2.04
C ARG A 71 -21.32 -8.24 2.13
N GLY A 72 -21.88 -8.31 3.34
CA GLY A 72 -23.32 -8.20 3.57
C GLY A 72 -23.88 -6.86 3.07
N LEU A 73 -23.22 -5.76 3.41
CA LEU A 73 -23.61 -4.41 3.02
C LEU A 73 -23.53 -4.17 1.52
N ILE A 74 -22.53 -4.73 0.82
CA ILE A 74 -22.43 -4.65 -0.64
C ILE A 74 -23.58 -5.41 -1.30
N ASP A 75 -23.87 -6.63 -0.85
CA ASP A 75 -24.95 -7.43 -1.41
C ASP A 75 -26.34 -6.81 -1.17
N GLN A 76 -26.55 -6.21 0.01
CA GLN A 76 -27.75 -5.47 0.33
C GLN A 76 -27.91 -4.22 -0.55
N GLY A 77 -26.84 -3.44 -0.71
CA GLY A 77 -26.81 -2.27 -1.59
C GLY A 77 -27.10 -2.64 -3.05
N ARG A 78 -26.51 -3.73 -3.57
CA ARG A 78 -26.79 -4.23 -4.94
C ARG A 78 -28.26 -4.54 -5.17
N ARG A 79 -28.95 -5.15 -4.19
CA ARG A 79 -30.39 -5.43 -4.24
C ARG A 79 -31.25 -4.16 -4.27
N ARG A 80 -30.78 -3.08 -3.66
CA ARG A 80 -31.41 -1.75 -3.64
C ARG A 80 -31.03 -0.86 -4.83
N GLY A 81 -30.21 -1.34 -5.77
CA GLY A 81 -29.77 -0.58 -6.94
C GLY A 81 -28.43 0.16 -6.77
N HIS A 82 -27.84 0.20 -5.57
CA HIS A 82 -26.54 0.84 -5.30
C HIS A 82 -25.39 -0.10 -5.70
N ARG A 83 -25.04 -0.10 -6.99
CA ARG A 83 -24.08 -1.05 -7.54
C ARG A 83 -22.62 -0.61 -7.45
N THR A 84 -22.34 0.69 -7.34
CA THR A 84 -20.98 1.25 -7.39
C THR A 84 -20.82 2.43 -6.44
N GLY A 85 -19.56 2.80 -6.19
CA GLY A 85 -19.22 4.08 -5.56
C GLY A 85 -19.45 4.16 -4.05
N ARG A 86 -19.66 3.05 -3.35
CA ARG A 86 -19.97 3.06 -1.91
C ARG A 86 -18.73 2.92 -1.03
N PHE A 87 -17.78 2.05 -1.38
CA PHE A 87 -16.63 1.76 -0.53
C PHE A 87 -15.32 1.96 -1.29
N LEU A 88 -14.40 2.73 -0.70
CA LEU A 88 -13.01 2.86 -1.08
C LEU A 88 -12.16 2.38 0.09
N LEU A 89 -11.43 1.29 -0.12
CA LEU A 89 -10.59 0.64 0.88
C LEU A 89 -9.14 0.99 0.58
N LEU A 90 -8.42 1.52 1.54
CA LEU A 90 -7.01 1.81 1.39
C LEU A 90 -6.21 0.83 2.24
N GLY A 91 -5.10 0.39 1.70
CA GLY A 91 -4.13 -0.43 2.42
C GLY A 91 -2.76 -0.24 1.85
N SER A 92 -1.76 -0.09 2.73
CA SER A 92 -0.38 -0.34 2.32
C SER A 92 -0.30 -1.80 1.87
N ALA A 93 0.45 -2.07 0.80
CA ALA A 93 0.59 -3.40 0.24
C ALA A 93 0.87 -4.43 1.33
N SER A 94 -0.13 -5.21 1.67
CA SER A 94 0.05 -6.37 2.51
C SER A 94 -0.68 -7.52 1.84
N ILE A 95 0.02 -8.63 1.73
CA ILE A 95 -0.51 -9.92 1.27
C ILE A 95 -1.77 -10.24 2.07
N ASP A 96 -1.79 -9.90 3.36
CA ASP A 96 -2.90 -10.16 4.25
C ASP A 96 -4.16 -9.41 3.83
N LEU A 97 -4.05 -8.16 3.34
CA LEU A 97 -5.18 -7.43 2.80
C LEU A 97 -5.77 -8.13 1.58
N MET A 98 -4.90 -8.56 0.66
CA MET A 98 -5.35 -9.24 -0.56
C MET A 98 -5.94 -10.63 -0.27
N ARG A 99 -5.37 -11.39 0.65
CA ARG A 99 -5.87 -12.71 1.06
C ARG A 99 -7.21 -12.59 1.78
N GLN A 100 -7.30 -11.77 2.83
CA GLN A 100 -8.51 -11.61 3.62
C GLN A 100 -9.68 -11.04 2.81
N SER A 101 -9.40 -10.05 1.95
CA SER A 101 -10.43 -9.48 1.08
C SER A 101 -10.83 -10.43 -0.04
N SER A 102 -9.91 -11.23 -0.60
CA SER A 102 -10.24 -12.18 -1.67
C SER A 102 -11.18 -13.29 -1.21
N GLU A 103 -11.02 -13.79 0.02
CA GLU A 103 -11.91 -14.79 0.59
C GLU A 103 -13.33 -14.22 0.86
N SER A 104 -13.41 -12.99 1.39
CA SER A 104 -14.68 -12.39 1.82
C SER A 104 -15.39 -11.63 0.71
N LEU A 105 -14.66 -10.89 -0.16
CA LEU A 105 -15.20 -9.97 -1.15
C LEU A 105 -15.05 -10.44 -2.61
N ALA A 106 -14.85 -11.73 -2.85
CA ALA A 106 -14.76 -12.28 -4.19
C ALA A 106 -15.94 -11.83 -5.08
N GLY A 107 -15.66 -11.25 -6.26
CA GLY A 107 -16.65 -10.69 -7.18
C GLY A 107 -17.35 -9.40 -6.70
N ARG A 108 -16.88 -8.81 -5.59
CA ARG A 108 -17.44 -7.58 -4.99
C ARG A 108 -16.44 -6.45 -4.88
N ILE A 109 -15.17 -6.72 -5.12
CA ILE A 109 -14.06 -5.79 -4.99
C ILE A 109 -13.29 -5.70 -6.30
N SER A 110 -12.82 -4.50 -6.62
CA SER A 110 -11.86 -4.24 -7.69
C SER A 110 -10.59 -3.69 -7.07
N TYR A 111 -9.44 -4.16 -7.52
CA TYR A 111 -8.14 -3.71 -7.03
C TYR A 111 -7.54 -2.71 -8.01
N LEU A 112 -7.07 -1.60 -7.48
CA LEU A 112 -6.26 -0.61 -8.17
C LEU A 112 -4.93 -0.48 -7.43
N GLU A 113 -3.84 -0.65 -8.14
CA GLU A 113 -2.52 -0.42 -7.59
C GLU A 113 -2.06 1.00 -7.91
N MET A 114 -1.77 1.78 -6.87
CA MET A 114 -1.16 3.09 -7.00
C MET A 114 0.35 2.94 -6.92
N THR A 115 1.00 3.26 -8.02
CA THR A 115 2.46 3.25 -8.12
C THR A 115 3.04 4.60 -7.70
N PRO A 116 4.34 4.68 -7.39
CA PRO A 116 5.03 5.96 -7.40
C PRO A 116 4.85 6.68 -8.75
N ILE A 117 4.94 7.99 -8.73
CA ILE A 117 4.82 8.84 -9.94
C ILE A 117 5.79 8.35 -11.01
N ASP A 118 5.28 8.16 -12.22
CA ASP A 118 6.04 7.66 -13.37
C ASP A 118 6.36 8.76 -14.40
N ALA A 119 7.09 8.38 -15.46
CA ALA A 119 7.53 9.33 -16.47
C ALA A 119 6.38 9.90 -17.34
N GLN A 120 5.19 9.29 -17.32
CA GLN A 120 4.01 9.79 -18.05
C GLN A 120 3.25 10.85 -17.24
N GLU A 121 3.47 10.89 -15.94
CA GLU A 121 2.79 11.79 -15.01
C GLU A 121 3.57 13.09 -14.75
N VAL A 122 4.83 13.17 -15.19
CA VAL A 122 5.67 14.36 -15.03
C VAL A 122 5.88 15.10 -16.34
N PRO A 123 5.99 16.45 -16.33
CA PRO A 123 6.41 17.22 -17.50
C PRO A 123 7.80 16.77 -17.99
N SER A 124 8.03 16.85 -19.29
CA SER A 124 9.29 16.37 -19.90
C SER A 124 10.55 17.01 -19.30
N GLN A 125 10.48 18.27 -18.85
CA GLN A 125 11.58 18.95 -18.17
C GLN A 125 11.94 18.35 -16.80
N ASP A 126 11.01 17.64 -16.16
CA ASP A 126 11.15 17.10 -14.81
C ASP A 126 11.58 15.63 -14.79
N VAL A 127 11.74 15.00 -15.97
CA VAL A 127 12.19 13.60 -16.09
C VAL A 127 13.56 13.37 -15.44
N ASN A 128 14.48 14.34 -15.51
CA ASN A 128 15.77 14.25 -14.83
C ASN A 128 15.61 14.28 -13.30
N ALA A 129 14.68 15.06 -12.78
CA ALA A 129 14.36 15.07 -11.35
C ALA A 129 13.75 13.73 -10.94
N LEU A 130 12.82 13.19 -11.72
CA LEU A 130 12.24 11.85 -11.49
C LEU A 130 13.34 10.76 -11.49
N TRP A 131 14.27 10.80 -12.44
CA TRP A 131 15.39 9.86 -12.51
C TRP A 131 16.29 9.92 -11.27
N THR A 132 16.57 11.12 -10.77
CA THR A 132 17.47 11.35 -9.62
C THR A 132 16.80 11.10 -8.28
N ARG A 133 15.53 11.54 -8.13
CA ARG A 133 14.82 11.55 -6.86
C ARG A 133 13.86 10.38 -6.67
N GLY A 134 13.50 9.70 -7.77
CA GLY A 134 12.47 8.66 -7.79
C GLY A 134 11.06 9.24 -7.75
N GLY A 135 10.07 8.37 -7.87
CA GLY A 135 8.66 8.75 -8.02
C GLY A 135 7.86 8.87 -6.72
N PHE A 136 8.45 8.69 -5.53
CA PHE A 136 7.74 8.98 -4.30
C PHE A 136 7.46 10.48 -4.18
N PRO A 137 6.20 10.94 -3.97
CA PRO A 137 5.84 12.35 -4.02
C PRO A 137 6.72 13.26 -3.16
N GLU A 138 6.94 12.90 -1.90
CA GLU A 138 7.76 13.68 -0.96
C GLU A 138 9.24 13.78 -1.40
N SER A 139 9.75 12.74 -2.07
CA SER A 139 11.11 12.74 -2.61
C SER A 139 11.20 13.54 -3.90
N LEU A 140 10.25 13.35 -4.83
CA LEU A 140 10.23 14.01 -6.12
C LEU A 140 10.05 15.52 -5.98
N LEU A 141 9.08 15.94 -5.14
CA LEU A 141 8.71 17.33 -4.92
C LEU A 141 9.58 18.04 -3.88
N ALA A 142 10.60 17.39 -3.36
CA ALA A 142 11.50 17.98 -2.37
C ALA A 142 12.16 19.28 -2.93
N PRO A 143 12.37 20.30 -2.07
CA PRO A 143 12.90 21.59 -2.52
C PRO A 143 14.35 21.53 -3.05
N SER A 144 15.07 20.46 -2.73
CA SER A 144 16.44 20.22 -3.24
C SER A 144 16.77 18.73 -3.30
N ASP A 145 17.76 18.35 -4.10
CA ASP A 145 18.25 16.97 -4.19
C ASP A 145 18.78 16.46 -2.85
N GLN A 146 19.38 17.33 -2.06
CA GLN A 146 19.84 16.99 -0.71
C GLN A 146 18.68 16.63 0.22
N THR A 147 17.58 17.40 0.19
CA THR A 147 16.38 17.13 0.97
C THR A 147 15.74 15.82 0.52
N SER A 148 15.63 15.61 -0.80
CA SER A 148 15.16 14.35 -1.39
C SER A 148 15.99 13.15 -0.94
N LEU A 149 17.32 13.28 -0.97
CA LEU A 149 18.22 12.20 -0.54
C LEU A 149 18.02 11.86 0.95
N ARG A 150 17.92 12.90 1.82
CA ARG A 150 17.67 12.72 3.25
C ARG A 150 16.33 12.00 3.47
N TRP A 151 15.27 12.44 2.82
CA TRP A 151 13.97 11.80 2.91
C TRP A 151 14.03 10.31 2.54
N ARG A 152 14.71 9.95 1.44
CA ARG A 152 14.87 8.55 1.02
C ARG A 152 15.65 7.71 2.03
N GLN A 153 16.70 8.28 2.64
CA GLN A 153 17.48 7.62 3.68
C GLN A 153 16.61 7.34 4.91
N ASP A 154 15.83 8.33 5.35
CA ASP A 154 14.93 8.21 6.49
C ASP A 154 13.79 7.24 6.19
N PHE A 155 13.23 7.26 4.96
CA PHE A 155 12.23 6.31 4.50
C PHE A 155 12.74 4.87 4.56
N ILE A 156 13.89 4.58 3.96
CA ILE A 156 14.51 3.25 3.96
C ILE A 156 14.76 2.78 5.40
N ARG A 157 15.30 3.65 6.25
CA ARG A 157 15.56 3.33 7.65
C ARG A 157 14.29 2.97 8.40
N THR A 158 13.29 3.83 8.34
CA THR A 158 12.00 3.63 9.03
C THR A 158 11.30 2.37 8.53
N TYR A 159 11.34 2.15 7.22
CA TYR A 159 10.70 0.99 6.61
C TYR A 159 11.35 -0.33 7.06
N LEU A 160 12.68 -0.39 7.08
CA LEU A 160 13.44 -1.57 7.50
C LEU A 160 13.33 -1.84 9.01
N GLU A 161 13.35 -0.80 9.82
CA GLU A 161 13.41 -0.93 11.29
C GLU A 161 12.02 -1.11 11.93
N ARG A 162 10.97 -0.53 11.32
CA ARG A 162 9.62 -0.51 11.89
C ARG A 162 8.62 -1.32 11.08
N ASP A 163 8.53 -1.06 9.78
CA ASP A 163 7.38 -1.52 8.99
C ASP A 163 7.52 -2.98 8.58
N ILE A 164 8.69 -3.39 8.08
CA ILE A 164 8.92 -4.78 7.67
C ILE A 164 8.80 -5.76 8.85
N PRO A 165 9.35 -5.49 10.04
CA PRO A 165 9.18 -6.39 11.19
C PRO A 165 7.73 -6.59 11.65
N LEU A 166 6.83 -5.64 11.32
CA LEU A 166 5.40 -5.76 11.62
C LEU A 166 4.64 -6.60 10.59
N LEU A 167 5.19 -6.76 9.39
CA LEU A 167 4.53 -7.38 8.23
C LEU A 167 5.07 -8.75 7.87
N GLY A 168 6.19 -9.18 8.47
CA GLY A 168 6.85 -10.40 8.05
C GLY A 168 7.73 -11.05 9.13
N PRO A 169 8.56 -12.02 8.74
CA PRO A 169 9.48 -12.69 9.65
C PRO A 169 10.51 -11.70 10.23
N ARG A 170 10.97 -11.97 11.43
CA ARG A 170 12.04 -11.17 12.08
C ARG A 170 13.36 -11.34 11.32
N ILE A 171 13.63 -10.41 10.42
CA ILE A 171 14.87 -10.32 9.65
C ILE A 171 15.67 -9.15 10.23
N ALA A 172 16.99 -9.33 10.38
CA ALA A 172 17.84 -8.22 10.81
C ALA A 172 17.78 -7.07 9.79
N ALA A 173 17.47 -5.86 10.24
CA ALA A 173 17.33 -4.69 9.38
C ALA A 173 18.58 -4.43 8.52
N GLU A 174 19.77 -4.72 9.06
CA GLU A 174 21.05 -4.58 8.33
C GLU A 174 21.15 -5.58 7.16
N THR A 175 20.71 -6.83 7.36
CA THR A 175 20.70 -7.84 6.28
C THR A 175 19.75 -7.41 5.15
N LEU A 176 18.55 -6.93 5.50
CA LEU A 176 17.60 -6.41 4.51
C LEU A 176 18.12 -5.16 3.80
N ARG A 177 18.80 -4.26 4.53
CA ARG A 177 19.43 -3.08 3.93
C ARG A 177 20.48 -3.48 2.89
N ARG A 178 21.37 -4.40 3.22
CA ARG A 178 22.37 -4.94 2.29
C ARG A 178 21.69 -5.60 1.10
N PHE A 179 20.70 -6.43 1.32
CA PHE A 179 19.93 -7.08 0.26
C PHE A 179 19.25 -6.06 -0.67
N TRP A 180 18.58 -5.06 -0.13
CA TRP A 180 17.94 -3.99 -0.92
C TRP A 180 18.97 -3.20 -1.75
N THR A 181 20.11 -2.85 -1.15
CA THR A 181 21.20 -2.18 -1.87
C THR A 181 21.72 -3.03 -3.03
N MET A 182 21.89 -4.34 -2.82
CA MET A 182 22.32 -5.25 -3.87
C MET A 182 21.30 -5.37 -5.01
N LEU A 183 20.00 -5.41 -4.69
CA LEU A 183 18.93 -5.39 -5.69
C LEU A 183 18.96 -4.11 -6.53
N ALA A 184 19.20 -2.95 -5.89
CA ALA A 184 19.30 -1.68 -6.61
C ALA A 184 20.44 -1.67 -7.63
N HIS A 185 21.58 -2.32 -7.32
CA HIS A 185 22.69 -2.48 -8.25
C HIS A 185 22.43 -3.47 -9.39
N GLN A 186 21.46 -4.38 -9.20
CA GLN A 186 21.07 -5.38 -10.22
C GLN A 186 19.83 -4.98 -11.01
N GLN A 187 19.37 -3.74 -10.87
CA GLN A 187 18.15 -3.27 -11.54
C GLN A 187 18.23 -3.48 -13.06
N GLY A 188 17.17 -4.10 -13.61
CA GLY A 188 17.11 -4.45 -15.03
C GLY A 188 17.95 -5.67 -15.44
N GLY A 189 18.63 -6.32 -14.50
CA GLY A 189 19.42 -7.52 -14.70
C GLY A 189 18.66 -8.80 -14.36
N LEU A 190 19.28 -9.95 -14.66
CA LEU A 190 18.76 -11.26 -14.26
C LEU A 190 19.02 -11.50 -12.78
N PHE A 191 17.96 -11.86 -12.04
CA PHE A 191 18.06 -12.18 -10.62
C PHE A 191 18.79 -13.51 -10.40
N ASN A 192 19.93 -13.47 -9.69
CA ASN A 192 20.71 -14.65 -9.30
C ASN A 192 20.70 -14.83 -7.78
N ALA A 193 19.77 -15.65 -7.28
CA ALA A 193 19.63 -15.92 -5.85
C ALA A 193 20.90 -16.54 -5.24
N ALA A 194 21.64 -17.37 -5.98
CA ALA A 194 22.83 -18.03 -5.46
C ALA A 194 23.99 -17.03 -5.26
N GLU A 195 24.12 -16.05 -6.12
CA GLU A 195 25.13 -14.99 -5.99
C GLU A 195 24.83 -14.09 -4.78
N LEU A 196 23.58 -13.63 -4.65
CA LEU A 196 23.15 -12.83 -3.53
C LEU A 196 23.25 -13.58 -2.19
N ALA A 197 22.93 -14.88 -2.19
CA ALA A 197 23.06 -15.73 -1.00
C ALA A 197 24.51 -15.80 -0.51
N ARG A 198 25.44 -16.02 -1.43
CA ARG A 198 26.89 -16.04 -1.09
C ARG A 198 27.37 -14.71 -0.53
N ALA A 199 26.96 -13.60 -1.14
CA ALA A 199 27.36 -12.26 -0.72
C ALA A 199 26.75 -11.86 0.65
N LEU A 200 25.56 -12.37 0.98
CA LEU A 200 24.88 -12.12 2.26
C LEU A 200 25.23 -13.14 3.36
N GLY A 201 25.87 -14.25 3.00
CA GLY A 201 26.16 -15.33 3.94
C GLY A 201 24.92 -16.11 4.40
N ILE A 202 23.90 -16.23 3.55
CA ILE A 202 22.65 -16.93 3.79
C ILE A 202 22.35 -17.93 2.67
N ASP A 203 21.32 -18.75 2.81
CA ASP A 203 20.92 -19.70 1.76
C ASP A 203 20.04 -19.05 0.67
N GLY A 204 19.99 -19.70 -0.51
CA GLY A 204 19.25 -19.17 -1.66
C GLY A 204 17.72 -19.14 -1.47
N LYS A 205 17.15 -20.01 -0.62
CA LYS A 205 15.71 -20.01 -0.32
C LYS A 205 15.37 -18.78 0.52
N THR A 206 16.23 -18.43 1.46
CA THR A 206 16.07 -17.21 2.26
C THR A 206 16.16 -15.97 1.40
N VAL A 207 17.09 -15.91 0.42
CA VAL A 207 17.15 -14.80 -0.55
C VAL A 207 15.86 -14.69 -1.37
N ALA A 208 15.32 -15.81 -1.84
CA ALA A 208 14.05 -15.82 -2.57
C ALA A 208 12.89 -15.30 -1.68
N ALA A 209 12.82 -15.72 -0.43
CA ALA A 209 11.82 -15.23 0.52
C ALA A 209 11.96 -13.72 0.80
N TYR A 210 13.19 -13.20 0.85
CA TYR A 210 13.40 -11.75 1.00
C TYR A 210 12.94 -10.98 -0.24
N LEU A 211 13.19 -11.53 -1.43
CA LEU A 211 12.67 -10.93 -2.67
C LEU A 211 11.15 -10.97 -2.70
N ASP A 212 10.54 -12.11 -2.35
CA ASP A 212 9.08 -12.23 -2.27
C ASP A 212 8.49 -11.16 -1.34
N LEU A 213 9.08 -11.01 -0.15
CA LEU A 213 8.67 -9.96 0.80
C LEU A 213 8.76 -8.55 0.19
N MET A 214 9.86 -8.22 -0.52
CA MET A 214 10.01 -6.91 -1.16
C MET A 214 8.99 -6.69 -2.30
N VAL A 215 8.66 -7.74 -3.04
CA VAL A 215 7.61 -7.72 -4.08
C VAL A 215 6.24 -7.53 -3.46
N ASP A 216 5.94 -8.26 -2.41
CA ASP A 216 4.67 -8.20 -1.68
C ASP A 216 4.43 -6.82 -1.04
N LEU A 217 5.51 -6.14 -0.67
CA LEU A 217 5.50 -4.75 -0.18
C LEU A 217 5.49 -3.71 -1.30
N LEU A 218 5.43 -4.15 -2.56
CA LEU A 218 5.48 -3.31 -3.77
C LEU A 218 6.72 -2.38 -3.85
N LEU A 219 7.83 -2.78 -3.21
CA LEU A 219 9.11 -2.07 -3.27
C LEU A 219 9.95 -2.48 -4.48
N VAL A 220 9.72 -3.68 -4.96
CA VAL A 220 10.41 -4.28 -6.11
C VAL A 220 9.36 -4.92 -7.02
N ARG A 221 9.58 -4.84 -8.33
CA ARG A 221 8.82 -5.58 -9.36
C ARG A 221 9.71 -6.64 -9.99
N ARG A 222 9.13 -7.80 -10.28
CA ARG A 222 9.77 -8.87 -11.08
C ARG A 222 9.46 -8.71 -12.54
#